data_8b265fa0463459fdcc65cd60be46e0c9
#
_entry.id   8b265fa0463459fdcc65cd60be46e0c9
#
_cell.length_a   1.000
_cell.length_b   1.000
_cell.length_c   1.000
_cell.angle_alpha   90.00
_cell.angle_beta   90.00
_cell.angle_gamma   90.00
#
_symmetry.space_group_name_H-M   'P 1'
#
loop_
_entity.id
_entity.type
_entity.pdbx_description
1 polymer ?
#
loop_
_entity_poly.entity_id
_entity_poly.type
_entity_poly.pdbx_seq_one_letter_code
_entity_poly.pdbx_strand_id
1 'polypeptide(L)'
;VGSEMCIRDSLSIREGIEKRLTDSIETTLKLADGIMTVDVIGGKPINFSQSFACPDCEISIDEIEPRSFSFNNPFGACPDCFGLGYKMEFDAELMIPDERLSIDEGAIVVMGWQSVTDEGSFSRAIMKALADEYNFSLSTPFKDYPDEIKDIIINGTKGHSVKVYYRGQRGEGVYDIAFEGLVRNVAKRYRETASEASKQQYEELSLIHI
;
A
#
# COMPACT_ATOMS: atom_id res chain seq x y z
N VAL A 1 11.47 -6.74 -8.93
CA VAL A 1 12.62 -7.51 -9.44
C VAL A 1 12.08 -8.90 -9.68
N GLY A 2 11.88 -9.26 -10.97
CA GLY A 2 11.39 -10.56 -11.34
C GLY A 2 12.38 -11.64 -10.93
N SER A 3 11.91 -12.62 -10.18
CA SER A 3 12.67 -13.84 -9.89
C SER A 3 12.75 -14.64 -11.18
N GLU A 4 13.88 -14.55 -11.90
CA GLU A 4 14.14 -15.42 -13.03
C GLU A 4 14.49 -16.80 -12.49
N MET A 5 13.60 -17.78 -12.71
CA MET A 5 13.90 -19.19 -12.43
C MET A 5 14.93 -19.69 -13.45
N CYS A 6 16.16 -19.90 -13.03
CA CYS A 6 17.18 -20.52 -13.87
C CYS A 6 17.02 -22.04 -13.87
N ILE A 7 16.68 -22.63 -15.00
CA ILE A 7 16.72 -24.09 -15.18
C ILE A 7 18.17 -24.51 -15.28
N ARG A 8 18.68 -25.23 -14.26
CA ARG A 8 20.08 -25.67 -14.20
C ARG A 8 20.31 -26.95 -15.01
N ASP A 9 19.42 -27.93 -14.88
CA ASP A 9 19.57 -29.24 -15.54
C ASP A 9 18.20 -29.92 -15.74
N SER A 10 18.11 -30.77 -16.73
CA SER A 10 16.96 -31.64 -16.98
C SER A 10 17.43 -33.09 -16.94
N LEU A 11 16.83 -33.88 -16.05
CA LEU A 11 17.25 -35.24 -15.76
C LEU A 11 16.11 -36.24 -16.00
N SER A 12 16.43 -37.42 -16.53
CA SER A 12 15.53 -38.56 -16.54
C SER A 12 15.96 -39.55 -15.47
N ILE A 13 15.02 -39.90 -14.59
CA ILE A 13 15.29 -40.85 -13.49
C ILE A 13 15.54 -42.26 -14.07
N ARG A 14 16.74 -42.81 -13.84
CA ARG A 14 17.15 -44.15 -14.24
C ARG A 14 18.28 -44.64 -13.32
N GLU A 15 18.56 -45.95 -13.28
CA GLU A 15 19.68 -46.50 -12.50
C GLU A 15 20.99 -45.85 -12.90
N GLY A 16 21.82 -45.52 -11.89
CA GLY A 16 23.16 -44.94 -12.06
C GLY A 16 23.19 -43.42 -12.27
N ILE A 17 22.04 -42.71 -12.06
CA ILE A 17 21.99 -41.25 -12.18
C ILE A 17 22.44 -40.51 -10.92
N GLU A 18 22.63 -41.23 -9.79
CA GLU A 18 22.80 -40.64 -8.45
C GLU A 18 23.91 -39.59 -8.42
N LYS A 19 25.05 -39.90 -9.00
CA LYS A 19 26.21 -38.98 -9.02
C LYS A 19 25.86 -37.66 -9.76
N ARG A 20 25.26 -37.78 -10.94
CA ARG A 20 24.87 -36.61 -11.75
C ARG A 20 23.80 -35.80 -11.04
N LEU A 21 22.84 -36.47 -10.41
CA LEU A 21 21.78 -35.80 -9.63
C LEU A 21 22.36 -35.03 -8.45
N THR A 22 23.28 -35.64 -7.69
CA THR A 22 23.98 -34.99 -6.58
C THR A 22 24.75 -33.76 -7.05
N ASP A 23 25.53 -33.87 -8.12
CA ASP A 23 26.30 -32.75 -8.68
C ASP A 23 25.39 -31.59 -9.11
N SER A 24 24.23 -31.91 -9.71
CA SER A 24 23.24 -30.90 -10.12
C SER A 24 22.56 -30.23 -8.92
N ILE A 25 22.19 -31.00 -7.89
CA ILE A 25 21.59 -30.49 -6.64
C ILE A 25 22.60 -29.57 -5.95
N GLU A 26 23.84 -30.00 -5.71
CA GLU A 26 24.83 -29.18 -5.03
C GLU A 26 25.13 -27.87 -5.77
N THR A 27 25.18 -27.94 -7.12
CA THR A 27 25.42 -26.74 -7.92
C THR A 27 24.22 -25.78 -7.85
N THR A 28 23.00 -26.32 -7.90
CA THR A 28 21.77 -25.51 -7.83
C THR A 28 21.64 -24.82 -6.47
N LEU A 29 21.88 -25.57 -5.38
CA LEU A 29 21.83 -25.03 -4.02
C LEU A 29 22.89 -23.94 -3.78
N LYS A 30 24.09 -24.09 -4.34
CA LYS A 30 25.14 -23.07 -4.29
C LYS A 30 24.77 -21.79 -5.07
N LEU A 31 24.10 -21.93 -6.21
CA LEU A 31 23.71 -20.79 -7.06
C LEU A 31 22.48 -20.05 -6.51
N ALA A 32 21.58 -20.76 -5.82
CA ALA A 32 20.31 -20.24 -5.34
C ALA A 32 20.27 -20.08 -3.81
N ASP A 33 21.44 -19.97 -3.18
CA ASP A 33 21.59 -19.73 -1.73
C ASP A 33 20.76 -20.68 -0.86
N GLY A 34 20.83 -21.98 -1.22
CA GLY A 34 20.21 -23.05 -0.47
C GLY A 34 18.76 -23.38 -0.82
N ILE A 35 18.19 -22.77 -1.85
CA ILE A 35 16.82 -23.05 -2.31
C ILE A 35 16.84 -23.75 -3.66
N MET A 36 16.00 -24.78 -3.83
CA MET A 36 15.89 -25.55 -5.07
C MET A 36 14.45 -25.97 -5.33
N THR A 37 14.01 -25.86 -6.56
CA THR A 37 12.70 -26.39 -7.02
C THR A 37 12.92 -27.54 -7.98
N VAL A 38 12.28 -28.67 -7.73
CA VAL A 38 12.22 -29.80 -8.65
C VAL A 38 10.87 -29.79 -9.36
N ASP A 39 10.89 -29.54 -10.66
CA ASP A 39 9.67 -29.58 -11.48
C ASP A 39 9.53 -30.97 -12.12
N VAL A 40 8.51 -31.71 -11.72
CA VAL A 40 8.22 -33.04 -12.22
C VAL A 40 7.28 -32.94 -13.42
N ILE A 41 7.74 -33.38 -14.59
CA ILE A 41 6.92 -33.34 -15.80
C ILE A 41 5.61 -34.13 -15.58
N GLY A 42 4.48 -33.45 -15.62
CA GLY A 42 3.15 -34.03 -15.35
C GLY A 42 2.77 -34.13 -13.88
N GLY A 43 3.62 -33.62 -12.98
CA GLY A 43 3.39 -33.53 -11.54
C GLY A 43 3.33 -32.10 -11.03
N LYS A 44 3.35 -31.94 -9.70
CA LYS A 44 3.49 -30.63 -9.05
C LYS A 44 4.95 -30.35 -8.78
N PRO A 45 5.40 -29.08 -8.86
CA PRO A 45 6.75 -28.71 -8.44
C PRO A 45 6.94 -28.96 -6.95
N ILE A 46 8.13 -29.39 -6.56
CA ILE A 46 8.51 -29.67 -5.17
C ILE A 46 9.65 -28.74 -4.80
N ASN A 47 9.46 -27.97 -3.72
CA ASN A 47 10.46 -27.06 -3.22
C ASN A 47 11.30 -27.70 -2.13
N PHE A 48 12.62 -27.51 -2.21
CA PHE A 48 13.58 -27.96 -1.22
C PHE A 48 14.40 -26.76 -0.74
N SER A 49 14.68 -26.72 0.54
CA SER A 49 15.56 -25.72 1.15
C SER A 49 16.55 -26.38 2.08
N GLN A 50 17.80 -25.90 2.08
CA GLN A 50 18.80 -26.31 3.07
C GLN A 50 18.56 -25.66 4.43
N SER A 51 17.80 -24.56 4.45
CA SER A 51 17.36 -23.87 5.67
C SER A 51 16.16 -24.59 6.29
N PHE A 52 15.70 -24.12 7.45
CA PHE A 52 14.57 -24.71 8.16
C PHE A 52 13.28 -24.60 7.34
N ALA A 53 12.95 -25.64 6.59
CA ALA A 53 11.74 -25.70 5.78
C ALA A 53 10.74 -26.70 6.43
N CYS A 54 9.48 -26.32 6.47
CA CYS A 54 8.41 -27.20 6.86
C CYS A 54 7.89 -27.95 5.61
N PRO A 55 7.93 -29.29 5.56
CA PRO A 55 7.46 -30.05 4.41
C PRO A 55 5.92 -29.99 4.23
N ASP A 56 5.18 -29.69 5.29
CA ASP A 56 3.70 -29.69 5.25
C ASP A 56 3.10 -28.36 4.81
N CYS A 57 3.71 -27.23 5.21
CA CYS A 57 3.18 -25.89 4.91
C CYS A 57 4.06 -25.08 3.95
N GLU A 58 5.15 -25.68 3.47
CA GLU A 58 6.12 -25.06 2.51
C GLU A 58 6.76 -23.74 3.01
N ILE A 59 6.64 -23.44 4.30
CA ILE A 59 7.29 -22.28 4.91
C ILE A 59 8.76 -22.58 5.09
N SER A 60 9.62 -21.73 4.54
CA SER A 60 11.06 -21.76 4.75
C SER A 60 11.46 -20.59 5.66
N ILE A 61 12.27 -20.89 6.66
CA ILE A 61 12.87 -19.88 7.55
C ILE A 61 14.34 -19.80 7.20
N ASP A 62 14.85 -18.59 6.97
CA ASP A 62 16.26 -18.35 6.74
C ASP A 62 17.11 -18.76 7.94
N GLU A 63 18.42 -18.93 7.74
CA GLU A 63 19.33 -19.29 8.82
C GLU A 63 19.19 -18.28 9.98
N ILE A 64 18.95 -18.82 11.20
CA ILE A 64 18.76 -18.00 12.39
C ILE A 64 20.11 -17.48 12.86
N GLU A 65 20.39 -16.23 12.55
CA GLU A 65 21.58 -15.51 12.99
C GLU A 65 21.24 -14.50 14.10
N PRO A 66 22.22 -14.05 14.91
CA PRO A 66 21.98 -13.00 15.91
C PRO A 66 21.32 -11.73 15.35
N ARG A 67 21.59 -11.39 14.08
CA ARG A 67 20.95 -10.24 13.39
C ARG A 67 19.45 -10.42 13.19
N SER A 68 18.94 -11.65 13.13
CA SER A 68 17.52 -11.95 12.99
C SER A 68 16.68 -11.56 14.23
N PHE A 69 17.34 -11.36 15.37
CA PHE A 69 16.73 -10.93 16.64
C PHE A 69 16.93 -9.43 16.93
N SER A 70 17.57 -8.71 16.04
CA SER A 70 17.83 -7.28 16.23
C SER A 70 16.77 -6.44 15.55
N PHE A 71 15.98 -5.70 16.35
CA PHE A 71 14.98 -4.77 15.83
C PHE A 71 15.58 -3.58 15.04
N ASN A 72 16.87 -3.33 15.21
CA ASN A 72 17.60 -2.28 14.49
C ASN A 72 18.30 -2.79 13.22
N ASN A 73 18.03 -4.03 12.82
CA ASN A 73 18.56 -4.64 11.61
C ASN A 73 17.40 -5.02 10.68
N PRO A 74 17.45 -4.71 9.38
CA PRO A 74 16.39 -5.04 8.42
C PRO A 74 15.97 -6.51 8.42
N PHE A 75 16.86 -7.44 8.78
CA PHE A 75 16.58 -8.88 8.86
C PHE A 75 15.75 -9.29 10.08
N GLY A 76 15.81 -8.53 11.18
CA GLY A 76 15.07 -8.81 12.42
C GLY A 76 14.00 -7.78 12.75
N ALA A 77 13.98 -6.67 12.03
CA ALA A 77 12.99 -5.63 12.23
C ALA A 77 11.61 -6.07 11.74
N CYS A 78 10.58 -5.68 12.48
CA CYS A 78 9.21 -5.85 12.04
C CYS A 78 8.98 -5.11 10.70
N PRO A 79 8.43 -5.76 9.66
CA PRO A 79 8.22 -5.13 8.36
C PRO A 79 7.21 -3.96 8.40
N ASP A 80 6.31 -3.93 9.39
CA ASP A 80 5.30 -2.89 9.54
C ASP A 80 5.83 -1.62 10.21
N CYS A 81 6.63 -1.77 11.30
CA CYS A 81 7.14 -0.64 12.06
C CYS A 81 8.65 -0.41 11.90
N PHE A 82 9.35 -1.26 11.11
CA PHE A 82 10.81 -1.20 10.88
C PHE A 82 11.64 -1.15 12.19
N GLY A 83 11.15 -1.83 13.23
CA GLY A 83 11.80 -1.89 14.52
C GLY A 83 11.50 -0.72 15.46
N LEU A 84 10.64 0.22 15.07
CA LEU A 84 10.26 1.37 15.89
C LEU A 84 9.32 1.01 17.05
N GLY A 85 8.60 -0.13 16.97
CA GLY A 85 7.65 -0.57 17.99
C GLY A 85 6.30 0.16 17.94
N TYR A 86 6.14 1.09 17.01
CA TYR A 86 4.88 1.80 16.78
C TYR A 86 4.67 2.03 15.28
N LYS A 87 3.43 2.22 14.89
CA LYS A 87 3.01 2.57 13.53
C LYS A 87 2.17 3.83 13.59
N MET A 88 2.48 4.78 12.73
CA MET A 88 1.70 5.99 12.58
C MET A 88 0.72 5.80 11.41
N GLU A 89 -0.56 5.92 11.70
CA GLU A 89 -1.63 5.84 10.71
C GLU A 89 -2.46 7.12 10.73
N PHE A 90 -2.82 7.62 9.55
CA PHE A 90 -3.69 8.78 9.43
C PHE A 90 -5.14 8.40 9.69
N ASP A 91 -5.77 9.10 10.64
CA ASP A 91 -7.13 8.81 11.09
C ASP A 91 -8.15 9.72 10.40
N ALA A 92 -9.20 9.10 9.88
CA ALA A 92 -10.31 9.79 9.24
C ALA A 92 -11.11 10.65 10.22
N GLU A 93 -11.25 10.24 11.49
CA GLU A 93 -11.97 11.00 12.52
C GLU A 93 -11.25 12.32 12.84
N LEU A 94 -9.92 12.32 12.79
CA LEU A 94 -9.14 13.55 12.95
C LEU A 94 -9.21 14.47 11.73
N MET A 95 -9.49 13.91 10.54
CA MET A 95 -9.66 14.70 9.31
C MET A 95 -11.05 15.34 9.21
N ILE A 96 -12.05 14.75 9.87
CA ILE A 96 -13.45 15.19 9.89
C ILE A 96 -13.93 15.17 11.35
N PRO A 97 -13.44 16.10 12.19
CA PRO A 97 -13.65 16.04 13.63
C PRO A 97 -15.11 16.40 14.05
N ASP A 98 -15.86 17.09 13.19
CA ASP A 98 -17.28 17.38 13.43
C ASP A 98 -18.12 16.89 12.26
N GLU A 99 -18.60 15.67 12.37
CA GLU A 99 -19.46 15.05 11.35
C GLU A 99 -20.85 15.72 11.22
N ARG A 100 -21.22 16.63 12.11
CA ARG A 100 -22.47 17.42 12.01
C ARG A 100 -22.37 18.47 10.94
N LEU A 101 -21.17 18.90 10.60
CA LEU A 101 -20.92 19.83 9.50
C LEU A 101 -21.01 19.11 8.16
N SER A 102 -21.46 19.87 7.17
CA SER A 102 -21.38 19.45 5.77
C SER A 102 -20.01 19.82 5.18
N ILE A 103 -19.71 19.28 3.99
CA ILE A 103 -18.49 19.64 3.25
C ILE A 103 -18.51 21.14 2.91
N ASP A 104 -19.68 21.70 2.60
CA ASP A 104 -19.87 23.13 2.34
C ASP A 104 -19.58 24.00 3.56
N GLU A 105 -19.85 23.48 4.75
CA GLU A 105 -19.59 24.16 6.03
C GLU A 105 -18.18 23.93 6.57
N GLY A 106 -17.35 23.15 5.87
CA GLY A 106 -15.96 22.92 6.23
C GLY A 106 -15.73 21.73 7.15
N ALA A 107 -16.50 20.65 7.02
CA ALA A 107 -16.27 19.41 7.77
C ALA A 107 -14.85 18.86 7.61
N ILE A 108 -14.22 19.09 6.44
CA ILE A 108 -12.86 18.61 6.13
C ILE A 108 -11.83 19.62 6.61
N VAL A 109 -11.05 19.27 7.65
CA VAL A 109 -10.01 20.16 8.22
C VAL A 109 -8.61 19.91 7.67
N VAL A 110 -8.48 19.02 6.71
CA VAL A 110 -7.20 18.60 6.12
C VAL A 110 -6.54 19.75 5.35
N MET A 111 -5.26 20.01 5.62
CA MET A 111 -4.47 21.01 4.91
C MET A 111 -4.48 20.76 3.39
N GLY A 112 -4.84 21.79 2.62
CA GLY A 112 -5.00 21.72 1.17
C GLY A 112 -6.38 21.25 0.69
N TRP A 113 -7.25 20.84 1.62
CA TRP A 113 -8.66 20.53 1.37
C TRP A 113 -9.63 21.51 2.05
N GLN A 114 -9.12 22.36 2.93
CA GLN A 114 -9.91 23.42 3.59
C GLN A 114 -10.56 24.40 2.59
N SER A 115 -9.91 24.60 1.43
CA SER A 115 -10.45 25.43 0.35
C SER A 115 -11.66 24.79 -0.38
N VAL A 116 -12.11 23.61 0.04
CA VAL A 116 -13.33 22.98 -0.50
C VAL A 116 -14.56 23.85 -0.31
N THR A 117 -14.57 24.73 0.68
CA THR A 117 -15.63 25.73 0.92
C THR A 117 -15.62 26.87 -0.11
N ASP A 118 -14.52 27.07 -0.85
CA ASP A 118 -14.36 28.12 -1.84
C ASP A 118 -14.81 27.62 -3.21
N GLU A 119 -15.82 28.22 -3.80
CA GLU A 119 -16.39 27.78 -5.10
C GLU A 119 -15.39 27.78 -6.26
N GLY A 120 -14.36 28.63 -6.20
CA GLY A 120 -13.30 28.71 -7.22
C GLY A 120 -12.12 27.77 -7.00
N SER A 121 -12.13 26.93 -5.98
CA SER A 121 -10.99 26.05 -5.67
C SER A 121 -11.02 24.74 -6.45
N PHE A 122 -9.83 24.18 -6.70
CA PHE A 122 -9.71 22.88 -7.35
C PHE A 122 -10.23 21.74 -6.50
N SER A 123 -10.03 21.80 -5.18
CA SER A 123 -10.60 20.83 -4.23
C SER A 123 -12.12 20.81 -4.26
N ARG A 124 -12.74 21.98 -4.37
CA ARG A 124 -14.21 22.11 -4.57
C ARG A 124 -14.64 21.44 -5.88
N ALA A 125 -13.93 21.70 -6.96
CA ALA A 125 -14.26 21.10 -8.26
C ALA A 125 -14.19 19.57 -8.23
N ILE A 126 -13.21 18.99 -7.52
CA ILE A 126 -13.11 17.54 -7.31
C ILE A 126 -14.30 17.02 -6.51
N MET A 127 -14.62 17.63 -5.37
CA MET A 127 -15.74 17.19 -4.53
C MET A 127 -17.08 17.32 -5.23
N LYS A 128 -17.24 18.36 -6.05
CA LYS A 128 -18.44 18.53 -6.87
C LYS A 128 -18.56 17.44 -7.95
N ALA A 129 -17.47 17.10 -8.61
CA ALA A 129 -17.46 16.01 -9.59
C ALA A 129 -17.78 14.64 -8.95
N LEU A 130 -17.29 14.40 -7.73
CA LEU A 130 -17.66 13.21 -6.95
C LEU A 130 -19.15 13.23 -6.57
N ALA A 131 -19.65 14.38 -6.11
CA ALA A 131 -21.05 14.55 -5.75
C ALA A 131 -22.00 14.27 -6.94
N ASP A 132 -21.65 14.76 -8.12
CA ASP A 132 -22.40 14.55 -9.36
C ASP A 132 -22.35 13.06 -9.79
N GLU A 133 -21.18 12.40 -9.73
CA GLU A 133 -20.99 11.00 -10.14
C GLU A 133 -21.69 10.02 -9.21
N TYR A 134 -21.56 10.23 -7.89
CA TYR A 134 -22.10 9.33 -6.87
C TYR A 134 -23.43 9.80 -6.26
N ASN A 135 -24.02 10.85 -6.82
CA ASN A 135 -25.35 11.38 -6.50
C ASN A 135 -25.53 11.70 -5.00
N PHE A 136 -24.63 12.50 -4.43
CA PHE A 136 -24.76 13.05 -3.09
C PHE A 136 -24.66 14.58 -3.10
N SER A 137 -25.07 15.25 -2.01
CA SER A 137 -25.01 16.72 -1.89
C SER A 137 -23.93 17.15 -0.92
N LEU A 138 -23.11 18.14 -1.30
CA LEU A 138 -22.06 18.69 -0.44
C LEU A 138 -22.60 19.46 0.76
N SER A 139 -23.90 19.83 0.76
CA SER A 139 -24.58 20.50 1.87
C SER A 139 -25.19 19.54 2.90
N THR A 140 -25.10 18.23 2.67
CA THR A 140 -25.56 17.23 3.64
C THR A 140 -24.52 17.08 4.76
N PRO A 141 -24.91 17.04 6.05
CA PRO A 141 -24.01 16.73 7.15
C PRO A 141 -23.27 15.42 6.92
N PHE A 142 -21.96 15.37 7.23
CA PHE A 142 -21.12 14.21 6.93
C PHE A 142 -21.64 12.91 7.59
N LYS A 143 -22.18 13.01 8.81
CA LYS A 143 -22.79 11.88 9.52
C LYS A 143 -23.93 11.20 8.77
N ASP A 144 -24.68 11.99 7.97
CA ASP A 144 -25.90 11.55 7.27
C ASP A 144 -25.59 10.92 5.89
N TYR A 145 -24.32 10.90 5.46
CA TYR A 145 -23.91 10.17 4.25
C TYR A 145 -23.99 8.66 4.45
N PRO A 146 -24.39 7.90 3.42
CA PRO A 146 -24.21 6.46 3.37
C PRO A 146 -22.73 6.07 3.54
N ASP A 147 -22.48 4.88 4.13
CA ASP A 147 -21.11 4.40 4.36
C ASP A 147 -20.28 4.33 3.08
N GLU A 148 -20.91 4.03 1.93
CA GLU A 148 -20.25 4.02 0.63
C GLU A 148 -19.69 5.40 0.23
N ILE A 149 -20.45 6.47 0.50
CA ILE A 149 -20.01 7.84 0.22
C ILE A 149 -18.90 8.26 1.18
N LYS A 150 -19.02 7.91 2.46
CA LYS A 150 -17.95 8.12 3.44
C LYS A 150 -16.68 7.42 3.02
N ASP A 151 -16.76 6.14 2.58
CA ASP A 151 -15.61 5.37 2.10
C ASP A 151 -14.95 6.03 0.88
N ILE A 152 -15.74 6.53 -0.07
CA ILE A 152 -15.21 7.24 -1.25
C ILE A 152 -14.46 8.51 -0.84
N ILE A 153 -14.98 9.31 0.07
CA ILE A 153 -14.35 10.55 0.53
C ILE A 153 -13.07 10.24 1.30
N ILE A 154 -13.08 9.24 2.17
CA ILE A 154 -11.95 8.87 3.03
C ILE A 154 -10.90 8.08 2.25
N ASN A 155 -11.30 7.01 1.54
CA ASN A 155 -10.41 6.02 0.93
C ASN A 155 -10.29 6.14 -0.60
N GLY A 156 -11.13 6.97 -1.23
CA GLY A 156 -11.08 7.25 -2.66
C GLY A 156 -11.91 6.32 -3.54
N THR A 157 -11.85 6.58 -4.84
CA THR A 157 -12.67 5.92 -5.87
C THR A 157 -12.11 4.57 -6.34
N LYS A 158 -11.09 4.02 -5.68
CA LYS A 158 -10.45 2.72 -6.02
C LYS A 158 -10.02 2.61 -7.50
N GLY A 159 -9.58 3.75 -8.06
CA GLY A 159 -9.12 3.83 -9.46
C GLY A 159 -10.19 4.26 -10.48
N HIS A 160 -11.45 4.40 -10.07
CA HIS A 160 -12.46 4.98 -10.95
C HIS A 160 -12.21 6.48 -11.13
N SER A 161 -12.11 6.92 -12.40
CA SER A 161 -11.85 8.32 -12.74
C SER A 161 -13.16 9.09 -12.91
N VAL A 162 -13.22 10.28 -12.33
CA VAL A 162 -14.32 11.23 -12.51
C VAL A 162 -13.86 12.44 -13.33
N LYS A 163 -14.76 13.02 -14.10
CA LYS A 163 -14.48 14.21 -14.91
C LYS A 163 -14.65 15.47 -14.07
N VAL A 164 -13.53 16.12 -13.79
CA VAL A 164 -13.48 17.37 -13.02
C VAL A 164 -13.43 18.55 -13.97
N TYR A 165 -14.45 19.38 -13.96
CA TYR A 165 -14.51 20.64 -14.70
C TYR A 165 -13.99 21.75 -13.79
N TYR A 166 -12.87 22.34 -14.18
CA TYR A 166 -12.26 23.40 -13.38
C TYR A 166 -11.94 24.62 -14.22
N ARG A 167 -12.34 25.78 -13.69
CA ARG A 167 -12.03 27.10 -14.24
C ARG A 167 -11.08 27.84 -13.30
N GLY A 168 -9.79 27.81 -13.64
CA GLY A 168 -8.77 28.50 -12.87
C GLY A 168 -8.32 29.81 -13.54
N GLN A 169 -7.35 30.47 -12.92
CA GLN A 169 -6.78 31.75 -13.45
C GLN A 169 -6.13 31.60 -14.83
N ARG A 170 -5.72 30.40 -15.23
CA ARG A 170 -5.04 30.09 -16.51
C ARG A 170 -5.98 29.55 -17.59
N GLY A 171 -7.30 29.48 -17.33
CA GLY A 171 -8.30 28.97 -18.26
C GLY A 171 -9.20 27.89 -17.70
N GLU A 172 -10.04 27.34 -18.55
CA GLU A 172 -10.94 26.24 -18.24
C GLU A 172 -10.33 24.94 -18.73
N GLY A 173 -10.50 23.85 -17.94
CA GLY A 173 -10.02 22.51 -18.31
C GLY A 173 -10.93 21.43 -17.77
N VAL A 174 -10.87 20.27 -18.43
CA VAL A 174 -11.52 19.05 -17.98
C VAL A 174 -10.41 18.06 -17.64
N TYR A 175 -10.46 17.51 -16.44
CA TYR A 175 -9.44 16.58 -15.92
C TYR A 175 -10.11 15.25 -15.55
N ASP A 176 -9.55 14.16 -16.04
CA ASP A 176 -9.95 12.82 -15.58
C ASP A 176 -9.14 12.47 -14.33
N ILE A 177 -9.78 12.45 -13.17
CA ILE A 177 -9.11 12.27 -11.88
C ILE A 177 -9.66 11.02 -11.19
N ALA A 178 -8.79 10.06 -10.90
CA ALA A 178 -9.07 9.01 -9.94
C ALA A 178 -8.77 9.56 -8.54
N PHE A 179 -9.81 9.87 -7.78
CA PHE A 179 -9.64 10.45 -6.45
C PHE A 179 -9.07 9.41 -5.48
N GLU A 180 -7.92 9.69 -4.90
CA GLU A 180 -7.18 8.78 -4.03
C GLU A 180 -7.75 8.68 -2.60
N GLY A 181 -8.71 9.56 -2.23
CA GLY A 181 -9.22 9.69 -0.87
C GLY A 181 -8.38 10.63 0.02
N LEU A 182 -8.97 11.09 1.10
CA LEU A 182 -8.29 12.02 2.02
C LEU A 182 -7.08 11.35 2.69
N VAL A 183 -7.21 10.14 3.19
CA VAL A 183 -6.15 9.41 3.91
C VAL A 183 -4.91 9.23 3.05
N ARG A 184 -5.07 8.72 1.82
CA ARG A 184 -3.93 8.51 0.91
C ARG A 184 -3.32 9.83 0.46
N ASN A 185 -4.15 10.85 0.25
CA ASN A 185 -3.69 12.17 -0.14
C ASN A 185 -2.82 12.82 0.95
N VAL A 186 -3.25 12.72 2.22
CA VAL A 186 -2.46 13.18 3.38
C VAL A 186 -1.16 12.40 3.49
N ALA A 187 -1.22 11.07 3.43
CA ALA A 187 -0.03 10.21 3.50
C ALA A 187 0.99 10.52 2.39
N LYS A 188 0.52 10.81 1.18
CA LYS A 188 1.37 11.21 0.05
C LYS A 188 2.02 12.58 0.31
N ARG A 189 1.23 13.59 0.70
CA ARG A 189 1.73 14.94 1.00
C ARG A 189 2.70 14.95 2.17
N TYR A 190 2.46 14.17 3.21
CA TYR A 190 3.37 14.00 4.32
C TYR A 190 4.75 13.50 3.88
N ARG A 191 4.78 12.52 2.97
CA ARG A 191 6.05 11.99 2.43
C ARG A 191 6.77 12.95 1.49
N GLU A 192 6.02 13.74 0.73
CA GLU A 192 6.56 14.63 -0.32
C GLU A 192 6.96 16.01 0.22
N THR A 193 6.41 16.45 1.36
CA THR A 193 6.72 17.77 1.90
C THR A 193 8.10 17.84 2.53
N ALA A 194 8.84 18.89 2.18
CA ALA A 194 10.12 19.21 2.80
C ALA A 194 9.99 20.18 3.99
N SER A 195 8.77 20.73 4.24
CA SER A 195 8.51 21.69 5.30
C SER A 195 8.19 20.98 6.61
N GLU A 196 9.02 21.18 7.65
CA GLU A 196 8.78 20.62 8.98
C GLU A 196 7.46 21.12 9.60
N ALA A 197 7.10 22.40 9.39
CA ALA A 197 5.82 22.94 9.85
C ALA A 197 4.62 22.24 9.20
N SER A 198 4.71 21.92 7.91
CA SER A 198 3.65 21.15 7.22
C SER A 198 3.61 19.70 7.68
N LYS A 199 4.75 19.07 7.95
CA LYS A 199 4.79 17.73 8.52
C LYS A 199 4.10 17.66 9.85
N GLN A 200 4.40 18.58 10.75
CA GLN A 200 3.78 18.66 12.06
C GLN A 200 2.26 18.78 11.97
N GLN A 201 1.73 19.58 11.04
CA GLN A 201 0.29 19.70 10.82
C GLN A 201 -0.34 18.39 10.32
N TYR A 202 0.37 17.63 9.49
CA TYR A 202 -0.13 16.30 9.07
C TYR A 202 -0.04 15.27 10.19
N GLU A 203 0.99 15.31 11.04
CA GLU A 203 1.14 14.45 12.21
C GLU A 203 0.00 14.59 13.21
N GLU A 204 -0.60 15.81 13.33
CA GLU A 204 -1.79 16.05 14.14
C GLU A 204 -3.03 15.25 13.65
N LEU A 205 -3.01 14.79 12.40
CA LEU A 205 -4.07 13.96 11.78
C LEU A 205 -3.77 12.45 11.88
N SER A 206 -2.80 12.06 12.69
CA SER A 206 -2.36 10.68 12.82
C SER A 206 -2.54 10.16 14.24
N LEU A 207 -2.77 8.85 14.34
CA LEU A 207 -2.72 8.10 15.58
C LEU A 207 -1.46 7.23 15.59
N ILE A 208 -0.84 7.12 16.77
CA ILE A 208 0.28 6.21 17.00
C ILE A 208 -0.28 4.92 17.60
N HIS A 209 -0.19 3.84 16.85
CA HIS A 209 -0.50 2.49 17.32
C HIS A 209 0.77 1.84 17.86
N ILE A 210 0.73 1.41 19.11
CA ILE A 210 1.82 0.72 19.81
C ILE A 210 1.58 -0.79 19.81
#